data_0cb0760cab61d7aceb6a89e90a2338e2
#
_entry.id   0cb0760cab61d7aceb6a89e90a2338e2
#
_cell.length_a   1.000
_cell.length_b   1.000
_cell.length_c   1.000
_cell.angle_alpha   90.00
_cell.angle_beta   90.00
_cell.angle_gamma   90.00
#
_symmetry.space_group_name_H-M   'P 1'
#
loop_
_entity.id
_entity.type
_entity.pdbx_description
1 polymer ?
#
loop_
_entity_poly.entity_id
_entity_poly.type
_entity_poly.pdbx_seq_one_letter_code
_entity_poly.pdbx_strand_id
1 'polypeptide(L)'
;MHVYTDGTVLVAHGGNEMGQGLYTKMIQVAAQCFGIPHEHVHIAETATNTVANTMPTAASMSTDLYGMAVLDACEQITARLLPFKEKMPNADWRSLVNAAYFNRVDLSAHGFYRLNDKRCGIDWESSEPQHPFNYFTQGVACSEVEIDCLTGDSRVLRADILMDLGKSINPAIDIGQIEGAFVQGMGWCTMEEVIWGDKDHTWVRPGHMFTKGPGTYKIPAFNDVPIDFRVHLADTDNRFAVHSSKAVGEPPFFLGCTAFFAIQVGIIELLVIH
;
A
#
# COMPACT_ATOMS: atom_id res chain seq x y z
N MET A 1 -3.17 -21.88 -1.24
CA MET A 1 -3.55 -21.76 -2.66
C MET A 1 -4.03 -23.10 -3.19
N HIS A 2 -5.06 -23.11 -4.03
CA HIS A 2 -5.60 -24.32 -4.65
C HIS A 2 -5.90 -24.06 -6.13
N VAL A 3 -5.49 -24.96 -7.01
CA VAL A 3 -5.83 -24.95 -8.44
C VAL A 3 -6.86 -26.04 -8.71
N TYR A 4 -7.97 -25.65 -9.32
CA TYR A 4 -9.10 -26.54 -9.63
C TYR A 4 -9.03 -27.07 -11.07
N THR A 5 -9.70 -28.21 -11.33
CA THR A 5 -9.69 -28.89 -12.64
C THR A 5 -10.38 -28.09 -13.75
N ASP A 6 -11.18 -27.09 -13.42
CA ASP A 6 -11.74 -26.15 -14.37
C ASP A 6 -10.78 -25.03 -14.78
N GLY A 7 -9.60 -24.97 -14.15
CA GLY A 7 -8.55 -23.99 -14.38
C GLY A 7 -8.64 -22.76 -13.49
N THR A 8 -9.60 -22.69 -12.58
CA THR A 8 -9.67 -21.59 -11.60
C THR A 8 -8.67 -21.78 -10.47
N VAL A 9 -8.27 -20.68 -9.84
CA VAL A 9 -7.32 -20.65 -8.73
C VAL A 9 -7.95 -19.95 -7.54
N LEU A 10 -7.93 -20.59 -6.38
CA LEU A 10 -8.38 -20.02 -5.12
C LEU A 10 -7.15 -19.65 -4.27
N VAL A 11 -7.02 -18.38 -3.92
CA VAL A 11 -5.96 -17.85 -3.05
C VAL A 11 -6.57 -17.49 -1.70
N ALA A 12 -6.06 -18.09 -0.63
CA ALA A 12 -6.32 -17.66 0.75
C ALA A 12 -5.07 -16.99 1.30
N HIS A 13 -5.21 -15.80 1.86
CA HIS A 13 -4.14 -15.09 2.55
C HIS A 13 -4.70 -14.36 3.78
N GLY A 14 -3.83 -13.92 4.70
CA GLY A 14 -4.26 -13.33 5.96
C GLY A 14 -4.45 -11.82 5.94
N GLY A 15 -4.23 -11.16 4.81
CA GLY A 15 -4.38 -9.71 4.69
C GLY A 15 -5.83 -9.28 4.57
N ASN A 16 -6.19 -8.18 5.23
CA ASN A 16 -7.51 -7.58 5.14
C ASN A 16 -7.59 -6.55 4.00
N GLU A 17 -8.71 -6.55 3.27
CA GLU A 17 -9.05 -5.49 2.32
C GLU A 17 -9.77 -4.36 3.08
N MET A 18 -9.24 -3.14 2.95
CA MET A 18 -9.79 -1.92 3.57
C MET A 18 -10.06 -0.82 2.51
N GLY A 19 -10.00 -1.19 1.23
CA GLY A 19 -10.07 -0.28 0.09
C GLY A 19 -8.70 0.04 -0.54
N GLN A 20 -7.60 -0.51 0.00
CA GLN A 20 -6.24 -0.29 -0.52
C GLN A 20 -5.89 -1.18 -1.72
N GLY A 21 -6.78 -2.06 -2.15
CA GLY A 21 -6.60 -2.89 -3.34
C GLY A 21 -5.70 -4.12 -3.15
N LEU A 22 -5.50 -4.56 -1.91
CA LEU A 22 -4.64 -5.71 -1.61
C LEU A 22 -5.12 -6.99 -2.32
N TYR A 23 -6.42 -7.28 -2.29
CA TYR A 23 -6.97 -8.47 -2.93
C TYR A 23 -6.73 -8.46 -4.44
N THR A 24 -6.94 -7.33 -5.08
CA THR A 24 -6.66 -7.15 -6.51
C THR A 24 -5.18 -7.40 -6.83
N LYS A 25 -4.26 -6.87 -6.01
CA LYS A 25 -2.83 -7.12 -6.20
C LYS A 25 -2.46 -8.60 -6.02
N MET A 26 -3.06 -9.30 -5.06
CA MET A 26 -2.83 -10.75 -4.89
C MET A 26 -3.36 -11.58 -6.07
N ILE A 27 -4.51 -11.20 -6.62
CA ILE A 27 -5.03 -11.78 -7.87
C ILE A 27 -4.04 -11.58 -9.01
N GLN A 28 -3.52 -10.36 -9.17
CA GLN A 28 -2.56 -10.03 -10.23
C GLN A 28 -1.25 -10.81 -10.08
N VAL A 29 -0.72 -10.95 -8.87
CA VAL A 29 0.49 -11.75 -8.61
C VAL A 29 0.30 -13.21 -9.01
N ALA A 30 -0.79 -13.84 -8.60
CA ALA A 30 -1.07 -15.24 -8.95
C ALA A 30 -1.33 -15.40 -10.46
N ALA A 31 -2.14 -14.53 -11.05
CA ALA A 31 -2.45 -14.56 -12.47
C ALA A 31 -1.20 -14.39 -13.34
N GLN A 32 -0.31 -13.49 -12.98
CA GLN A 32 0.96 -13.27 -13.68
C GLN A 32 1.88 -14.50 -13.58
N CYS A 33 1.96 -15.11 -12.39
CA CYS A 33 2.81 -16.29 -12.20
C CYS A 33 2.38 -17.48 -13.04
N PHE A 34 1.07 -17.74 -13.13
CA PHE A 34 0.53 -18.85 -13.93
C PHE A 34 0.32 -18.48 -15.41
N GLY A 35 0.38 -17.20 -15.78
CA GLY A 35 0.09 -16.72 -17.13
C GLY A 35 -1.38 -16.91 -17.52
N ILE A 36 -2.30 -16.68 -16.59
CA ILE A 36 -3.76 -16.84 -16.77
C ILE A 36 -4.48 -15.49 -16.61
N PRO A 37 -5.71 -15.36 -17.14
CA PRO A 37 -6.54 -14.19 -16.92
C PRO A 37 -6.88 -13.97 -15.43
N HIS A 38 -7.03 -12.71 -15.03
CA HIS A 38 -7.33 -12.33 -13.64
C HIS A 38 -8.67 -12.91 -13.15
N GLU A 39 -9.65 -13.00 -14.03
CA GLU A 39 -10.97 -13.57 -13.74
C GLU A 39 -10.97 -15.07 -13.36
N HIS A 40 -9.86 -15.75 -13.58
CA HIS A 40 -9.68 -17.14 -13.14
C HIS A 40 -9.10 -17.26 -11.73
N VAL A 41 -8.72 -16.15 -11.11
CA VAL A 41 -8.15 -16.12 -9.75
C VAL A 41 -9.16 -15.51 -8.79
N HIS A 42 -9.45 -16.21 -7.71
CA HIS A 42 -10.41 -15.79 -6.68
C HIS A 42 -9.74 -15.72 -5.31
N ILE A 43 -10.13 -14.74 -4.51
CA ILE A 43 -9.70 -14.65 -3.11
C ILE A 43 -10.72 -15.36 -2.23
N ALA A 44 -10.24 -16.28 -1.39
CA ALA A 44 -11.05 -16.90 -0.35
C ALA A 44 -11.33 -15.93 0.79
N GLU A 45 -12.30 -16.29 1.64
CA GLU A 45 -12.55 -15.55 2.88
C GLU A 45 -11.26 -15.42 3.71
N THR A 46 -10.99 -14.20 4.18
CA THR A 46 -9.86 -13.91 5.06
C THR A 46 -10.29 -14.11 6.52
N ALA A 47 -9.83 -15.19 7.12
CA ALA A 47 -10.16 -15.56 8.49
C ALA A 47 -9.02 -16.34 9.15
N THR A 48 -8.91 -16.27 10.46
CA THR A 48 -7.84 -16.91 11.22
C THR A 48 -7.93 -18.44 11.25
N ASN A 49 -9.10 -19.00 10.95
CA ASN A 49 -9.28 -20.44 10.76
C ASN A 49 -8.84 -20.91 9.36
N THR A 50 -8.72 -20.01 8.40
CA THR A 50 -8.25 -20.29 7.04
C THR A 50 -6.75 -20.12 6.93
N VAL A 51 -6.21 -19.01 7.48
CA VAL A 51 -4.78 -18.70 7.49
C VAL A 51 -4.37 -18.28 8.89
N ALA A 52 -3.57 -19.10 9.54
CA ALA A 52 -3.13 -18.88 10.92
C ALA A 52 -1.88 -17.99 11.00
N ASN A 53 -1.74 -17.26 12.11
CA ASN A 53 -0.51 -16.56 12.50
C ASN A 53 0.03 -15.58 11.45
N THR A 54 -0.85 -14.89 10.74
CA THR A 54 -0.45 -13.88 9.78
C THR A 54 -0.03 -12.58 10.46
N MET A 55 0.86 -11.84 9.84
CA MET A 55 1.14 -10.46 10.24
C MET A 55 -0.12 -9.60 10.14
N PRO A 56 -0.30 -8.58 11.01
CA PRO A 56 -1.38 -7.62 10.83
C PRO A 56 -1.25 -6.88 9.50
N THR A 57 -2.38 -6.47 8.93
CA THR A 57 -2.40 -5.62 7.74
C THR A 57 -2.06 -4.20 8.15
N ALA A 58 -0.78 -3.86 8.16
CA ALA A 58 -0.22 -2.62 8.67
C ALA A 58 1.13 -2.30 8.02
N ALA A 59 1.66 -1.11 8.31
CA ALA A 59 3.00 -0.65 7.90
C ALA A 59 3.24 -0.72 6.38
N SER A 60 2.18 -0.66 5.58
CA SER A 60 2.21 -0.76 4.10
C SER A 60 2.95 -1.99 3.55
N MET A 61 3.19 -3.01 4.38
CA MET A 61 3.98 -4.21 4.06
C MET A 61 3.15 -5.36 3.46
N SER A 62 1.82 -5.24 3.44
CA SER A 62 0.96 -6.40 3.11
C SER A 62 1.20 -6.94 1.72
N THR A 63 1.39 -6.09 0.71
CA THR A 63 1.71 -6.54 -0.65
C THR A 63 3.07 -7.25 -0.69
N ASP A 64 4.06 -6.75 0.03
CA ASP A 64 5.39 -7.38 0.10
C ASP A 64 5.30 -8.79 0.71
N LEU A 65 4.69 -8.91 1.88
CA LEU A 65 4.66 -10.17 2.64
C LEU A 65 3.73 -11.20 2.01
N TYR A 66 2.48 -10.80 1.75
CA TYR A 66 1.50 -11.73 1.18
C TYR A 66 1.77 -12.00 -0.29
N GLY A 67 2.22 -10.99 -1.06
CA GLY A 67 2.61 -11.17 -2.45
C GLY A 67 3.75 -12.16 -2.63
N MET A 68 4.79 -12.08 -1.81
CA MET A 68 5.90 -13.05 -1.82
C MET A 68 5.45 -14.44 -1.37
N ALA A 69 4.55 -14.56 -0.40
CA ALA A 69 4.01 -15.86 0.00
C ALA A 69 3.10 -16.47 -1.08
N VAL A 70 2.30 -15.63 -1.78
CA VAL A 70 1.51 -16.07 -2.94
C VAL A 70 2.43 -16.55 -4.06
N LEU A 71 3.50 -15.81 -4.34
CA LEU A 71 4.49 -16.18 -5.36
C LEU A 71 5.15 -17.52 -5.04
N ASP A 72 5.58 -17.73 -3.79
CA ASP A 72 6.16 -19.01 -3.34
C ASP A 72 5.17 -20.20 -3.56
N ALA A 73 3.89 -20.00 -3.23
CA ALA A 73 2.88 -21.03 -3.49
C ALA A 73 2.69 -21.30 -5.00
N CYS A 74 2.70 -20.24 -5.82
CA CYS A 74 2.64 -20.35 -7.28
C CYS A 74 3.84 -21.11 -7.85
N GLU A 75 5.05 -20.81 -7.39
CA GLU A 75 6.28 -21.46 -7.82
C GLU A 75 6.29 -22.95 -7.47
N GLN A 76 5.82 -23.34 -6.28
CA GLN A 76 5.68 -24.73 -5.90
C GLN A 76 4.74 -25.52 -6.83
N ILE A 77 3.59 -24.94 -7.19
CA ILE A 77 2.65 -25.57 -8.13
C ILE A 77 3.24 -25.60 -9.53
N THR A 78 3.83 -24.51 -9.99
CA THR A 78 4.47 -24.41 -11.31
C THR A 78 5.58 -25.46 -11.48
N ALA A 79 6.40 -25.67 -10.46
CA ALA A 79 7.43 -26.72 -10.49
C ALA A 79 6.84 -28.12 -10.66
N ARG A 80 5.69 -28.41 -10.04
CA ARG A 80 4.98 -29.68 -10.19
C ARG A 80 4.33 -29.86 -11.58
N LEU A 81 3.93 -28.76 -12.21
CA LEU A 81 3.35 -28.74 -13.55
C LEU A 81 4.39 -28.78 -14.67
N LEU A 82 5.65 -28.42 -14.39
CA LEU A 82 6.71 -28.33 -15.40
C LEU A 82 6.89 -29.61 -16.24
N PRO A 83 6.92 -30.84 -15.67
CA PRO A 83 7.07 -32.07 -16.47
C PRO A 83 5.91 -32.31 -17.45
N PHE A 84 4.73 -31.78 -17.15
CA PHE A 84 3.56 -31.88 -18.04
C PHE A 84 3.65 -30.83 -19.16
N LYS A 85 4.10 -29.64 -18.84
CA LYS A 85 4.34 -28.56 -19.81
C LYS A 85 5.39 -28.96 -20.85
N GLU A 86 6.46 -29.65 -20.43
CA GLU A 86 7.49 -30.18 -21.31
C GLU A 86 6.96 -31.23 -22.27
N LYS A 87 6.07 -32.10 -21.78
CA LYS A 87 5.41 -33.16 -22.61
C LYS A 87 4.31 -32.58 -23.51
N MET A 88 3.70 -31.50 -23.15
CA MET A 88 2.56 -30.86 -23.83
C MET A 88 2.79 -29.36 -24.02
N PRO A 89 3.80 -28.95 -24.80
CA PRO A 89 4.24 -27.55 -24.88
C PRO A 89 3.16 -26.60 -25.42
N ASN A 90 2.19 -27.12 -26.16
CA ASN A 90 1.08 -26.34 -26.76
C ASN A 90 -0.25 -26.50 -25.99
N ALA A 91 -0.25 -27.18 -24.84
CA ALA A 91 -1.47 -27.31 -24.04
C ALA A 91 -1.86 -25.98 -23.42
N ASP A 92 -3.13 -25.68 -23.38
CA ASP A 92 -3.67 -24.61 -22.60
C ASP A 92 -3.59 -24.91 -21.10
N TRP A 93 -3.79 -23.89 -20.29
CA TRP A 93 -3.72 -23.99 -18.83
C TRP A 93 -4.63 -25.09 -18.27
N ARG A 94 -5.89 -25.15 -18.69
CA ARG A 94 -6.87 -26.12 -18.21
C ARG A 94 -6.47 -27.57 -18.57
N SER A 95 -5.99 -27.79 -19.78
CA SER A 95 -5.50 -29.09 -20.22
C SER A 95 -4.28 -29.53 -19.43
N LEU A 96 -3.36 -28.61 -19.12
CA LEU A 96 -2.19 -28.89 -18.29
C LEU A 96 -2.58 -29.28 -16.87
N VAL A 97 -3.48 -28.52 -16.23
CA VAL A 97 -4.02 -28.81 -14.90
C VAL A 97 -4.70 -30.17 -14.85
N ASN A 98 -5.56 -30.49 -15.85
CA ASN A 98 -6.23 -31.80 -15.92
C ASN A 98 -5.25 -32.94 -16.09
N ALA A 99 -4.25 -32.82 -16.95
CA ALA A 99 -3.20 -33.82 -17.11
C ALA A 99 -2.47 -34.11 -15.80
N ALA A 100 -2.11 -33.09 -15.06
CA ALA A 100 -1.49 -33.23 -13.74
C ALA A 100 -2.45 -33.87 -12.72
N TYR A 101 -3.71 -33.48 -12.69
CA TYR A 101 -4.74 -34.04 -11.80
C TYR A 101 -4.93 -35.53 -12.01
N PHE A 102 -5.09 -35.98 -13.26
CA PHE A 102 -5.24 -37.39 -13.56
C PHE A 102 -3.98 -38.23 -13.27
N ASN A 103 -2.83 -37.58 -13.22
CA ASN A 103 -1.58 -38.19 -12.77
C ASN A 103 -1.34 -38.06 -11.25
N ARG A 104 -2.36 -37.63 -10.47
CA ARG A 104 -2.34 -37.53 -9.02
C ARG A 104 -1.32 -36.54 -8.48
N VAL A 105 -1.05 -35.48 -9.21
CA VAL A 105 -0.21 -34.37 -8.75
C VAL A 105 -1.00 -33.50 -7.77
N ASP A 106 -0.35 -33.12 -6.69
CA ASP A 106 -0.92 -32.16 -5.73
C ASP A 106 -0.96 -30.74 -6.34
N LEU A 107 -2.16 -30.21 -6.53
CA LEU A 107 -2.45 -28.89 -7.08
C LEU A 107 -2.75 -27.85 -5.99
N SER A 108 -2.35 -28.14 -4.76
CA SER A 108 -2.45 -27.23 -3.62
C SER A 108 -1.05 -26.89 -3.10
N ALA A 109 -0.86 -25.66 -2.61
CA ALA A 109 0.39 -25.25 -2.00
C ALA A 109 0.16 -24.29 -0.83
N HIS A 110 1.03 -24.39 0.16
CA HIS A 110 1.16 -23.42 1.23
C HIS A 110 2.43 -22.61 0.97
N GLY A 111 2.25 -21.32 0.70
CA GLY A 111 3.37 -20.40 0.53
C GLY A 111 3.70 -19.71 1.84
N PHE A 112 4.98 -19.47 2.07
CA PHE A 112 5.47 -18.78 3.25
C PHE A 112 6.61 -17.83 2.86
N TYR A 113 6.56 -16.62 3.40
CA TYR A 113 7.63 -15.66 3.21
C TYR A 113 8.08 -15.07 4.54
N ARG A 114 9.38 -14.95 4.69
CA ARG A 114 10.03 -14.31 5.83
C ARG A 114 11.00 -13.25 5.35
N LEU A 115 10.88 -12.04 5.88
CA LEU A 115 11.89 -11.02 5.67
C LEU A 115 13.25 -11.52 6.18
N ASN A 116 14.29 -11.19 5.42
CA ASN A 116 15.65 -11.57 5.80
C ASN A 116 16.17 -10.63 6.91
N ASP A 117 15.95 -11.02 8.15
CA ASP A 117 16.36 -10.31 9.35
C ASP A 117 17.88 -10.11 9.49
N LYS A 118 18.70 -10.91 8.79
CA LYS A 118 20.16 -10.70 8.72
C LYS A 118 20.56 -9.50 7.84
N ARG A 119 19.65 -9.03 7.00
CA ARG A 119 19.89 -7.91 6.10
C ARG A 119 19.28 -6.60 6.59
N CYS A 120 18.20 -6.67 7.33
CA CYS A 120 17.52 -5.51 7.88
C CYS A 120 17.05 -5.79 9.31
N GLY A 121 17.01 -4.73 10.12
CA GLY A 121 16.60 -4.76 11.50
C GLY A 121 17.36 -3.72 12.30
N ILE A 122 16.87 -3.43 13.50
CA ILE A 122 17.51 -2.51 14.46
C ILE A 122 17.85 -3.30 15.70
N ASP A 123 19.13 -3.34 16.01
CA ASP A 123 19.65 -3.73 17.31
C ASP A 123 19.94 -2.48 18.13
N TRP A 124 19.08 -2.17 19.07
CA TRP A 124 19.15 -0.98 19.91
C TRP A 124 20.36 -0.94 20.84
N GLU A 125 21.03 -2.06 21.06
CA GLU A 125 22.23 -2.18 21.90
C GLU A 125 23.52 -2.02 21.07
N SER A 126 23.44 -2.10 19.75
CA SER A 126 24.59 -1.99 18.85
C SER A 126 24.92 -0.54 18.54
N SER A 127 26.21 -0.20 18.58
CA SER A 127 26.77 1.06 18.09
C SER A 127 27.20 1.00 16.60
N GLU A 128 27.13 -0.18 15.99
CA GLU A 128 27.55 -0.37 14.60
C GLU A 128 26.49 0.14 13.59
N PRO A 129 26.92 0.58 12.40
CA PRO A 129 26.01 0.95 11.33
C PRO A 129 25.05 -0.18 10.99
N GLN A 130 23.75 0.11 10.92
CA GLN A 130 22.70 -0.87 10.69
C GLN A 130 21.90 -0.55 9.44
N HIS A 131 21.28 -1.58 8.87
CA HIS A 131 20.30 -1.46 7.79
C HIS A 131 18.89 -1.74 8.34
N PRO A 132 18.19 -0.71 8.86
CA PRO A 132 16.92 -0.92 9.54
C PRO A 132 15.81 -1.40 8.59
N PHE A 133 15.92 -1.12 7.30
CA PHE A 133 14.88 -1.35 6.31
C PHE A 133 15.35 -2.23 5.16
N ASN A 134 14.40 -2.97 4.57
CA ASN A 134 14.66 -3.84 3.44
C ASN A 134 14.96 -3.06 2.14
N TYR A 135 14.30 -1.91 1.99
CA TYR A 135 14.48 -0.95 0.90
C TYR A 135 13.95 0.43 1.33
N PHE A 136 14.16 1.42 0.50
CA PHE A 136 13.65 2.79 0.69
C PHE A 136 12.75 3.17 -0.49
N THR A 137 11.71 3.95 -0.21
CA THR A 137 10.94 4.68 -1.21
C THR A 137 11.34 6.15 -1.18
N GLN A 138 11.32 6.78 -2.33
CA GLN A 138 11.64 8.20 -2.47
C GLN A 138 10.50 8.91 -3.19
N GLY A 139 10.26 10.15 -2.80
CA GLY A 139 9.23 10.96 -3.43
C GLY A 139 9.52 12.42 -3.27
N VAL A 140 8.94 13.22 -4.15
CA VAL A 140 8.98 14.67 -4.11
C VAL A 140 7.60 15.21 -4.46
N ALA A 141 7.18 16.27 -3.79
CA ALA A 141 5.94 16.97 -4.08
C ALA A 141 6.17 18.49 -4.09
N CYS A 142 5.30 19.17 -4.82
CA CYS A 142 5.20 20.61 -4.84
C CYS A 142 3.73 21.01 -4.80
N SER A 143 3.36 21.97 -3.94
CA SER A 143 2.00 22.45 -3.80
C SER A 143 1.91 23.94 -4.09
N GLU A 144 0.83 24.34 -4.78
CA GLU A 144 0.42 25.72 -4.99
C GLU A 144 -0.85 25.98 -4.18
N VAL A 145 -0.85 27.06 -3.37
CA VAL A 145 -1.96 27.41 -2.49
C VAL A 145 -2.44 28.82 -2.74
N GLU A 146 -3.71 29.07 -2.44
CA GLU A 146 -4.30 30.41 -2.38
C GLU A 146 -4.75 30.67 -0.94
N ILE A 147 -4.44 31.88 -0.43
CA ILE A 147 -4.81 32.30 0.91
C ILE A 147 -5.64 33.57 0.81
N ASP A 148 -6.83 33.57 1.39
CA ASP A 148 -7.62 34.80 1.58
C ASP A 148 -7.05 35.59 2.75
N CYS A 149 -6.41 36.71 2.47
CA CYS A 149 -5.76 37.53 3.47
C CYS A 149 -6.75 38.23 4.44
N LEU A 150 -8.04 38.25 4.13
CA LEU A 150 -9.07 38.85 4.99
C LEU A 150 -9.66 37.86 5.98
N THR A 151 -9.85 36.63 5.54
CA THR A 151 -10.49 35.56 6.36
C THR A 151 -9.48 34.59 6.96
N GLY A 152 -8.29 34.45 6.34
CA GLY A 152 -7.31 33.43 6.68
C GLY A 152 -7.61 32.06 6.06
N ASP A 153 -8.68 31.93 5.27
CA ASP A 153 -9.00 30.70 4.58
C ASP A 153 -7.95 30.38 3.52
N SER A 154 -7.68 29.11 3.35
CA SER A 154 -6.72 28.65 2.35
C SER A 154 -7.27 27.47 1.56
N ARG A 155 -6.80 27.31 0.32
CA ARG A 155 -7.08 26.12 -0.50
C ARG A 155 -5.87 25.72 -1.33
N VAL A 156 -5.74 24.44 -1.60
CA VAL A 156 -4.69 23.92 -2.46
C VAL A 156 -5.19 23.93 -3.91
N LEU A 157 -4.56 24.79 -4.72
CA LEU A 157 -4.90 24.92 -6.15
C LEU A 157 -4.32 23.77 -6.95
N ARG A 158 -3.08 23.36 -6.62
CA ARG A 158 -2.38 22.31 -7.35
C ARG A 158 -1.41 21.57 -6.43
N ALA A 159 -1.29 20.25 -6.68
CA ALA A 159 -0.24 19.42 -6.13
C ALA A 159 0.36 18.53 -7.24
N ASP A 160 1.67 18.57 -7.39
CA ASP A 160 2.44 17.69 -8.28
C ASP A 160 3.26 16.74 -7.42
N ILE A 161 3.16 15.43 -7.68
CA ILE A 161 3.86 14.38 -6.95
C ILE A 161 4.59 13.47 -7.94
N LEU A 162 5.86 13.21 -7.66
CA LEU A 162 6.62 12.13 -8.27
C LEU A 162 7.02 11.13 -7.18
N MET A 163 6.61 9.86 -7.32
CA MET A 163 6.82 8.84 -6.30
C MET A 163 7.48 7.59 -6.88
N ASP A 164 8.50 7.11 -6.18
CA ASP A 164 9.16 5.83 -6.46
C ASP A 164 8.41 4.70 -5.76
N LEU A 165 7.79 3.83 -6.54
CA LEU A 165 7.11 2.60 -6.09
C LEU A 165 7.72 1.33 -6.68
N GLY A 166 8.96 1.39 -7.19
CA GLY A 166 9.50 0.31 -7.99
C GLY A 166 8.69 0.11 -9.27
N LYS A 167 8.42 -1.14 -9.61
CA LYS A 167 7.46 -1.48 -10.67
C LYS A 167 6.06 -1.55 -10.08
N SER A 168 5.17 -0.69 -10.53
CA SER A 168 3.78 -0.70 -10.07
C SER A 168 3.08 -1.99 -10.49
N ILE A 169 2.48 -2.70 -9.54
CA ILE A 169 1.65 -3.88 -9.83
C ILE A 169 0.31 -3.44 -10.42
N ASN A 170 -0.23 -2.33 -9.93
CA ASN A 170 -1.49 -1.75 -10.40
C ASN A 170 -1.44 -0.22 -10.30
N PRO A 171 -1.17 0.49 -11.40
CA PRO A 171 -1.03 1.95 -11.38
C PRO A 171 -2.27 2.68 -10.86
N ALA A 172 -3.48 2.19 -11.15
CA ALA A 172 -4.70 2.84 -10.67
C ALA A 172 -4.83 2.78 -9.14
N ILE A 173 -4.52 1.62 -8.55
CA ILE A 173 -4.48 1.46 -7.08
C ILE A 173 -3.35 2.31 -6.49
N ASP A 174 -2.17 2.29 -7.07
CA ASP A 174 -0.99 2.98 -6.54
C ASP A 174 -1.16 4.50 -6.58
N ILE A 175 -1.69 5.04 -7.67
CA ILE A 175 -2.02 6.48 -7.77
C ILE A 175 -3.07 6.85 -6.71
N GLY A 176 -4.15 6.09 -6.58
CA GLY A 176 -5.17 6.34 -5.56
C GLY A 176 -4.63 6.28 -4.13
N GLN A 177 -3.65 5.41 -3.84
CA GLN A 177 -2.98 5.36 -2.54
C GLN A 177 -2.11 6.59 -2.29
N ILE A 178 -1.40 7.09 -3.30
CA ILE A 178 -0.59 8.31 -3.21
C ILE A 178 -1.48 9.51 -2.95
N GLU A 179 -2.54 9.69 -3.72
CA GLU A 179 -3.51 10.77 -3.56
C GLU A 179 -4.16 10.74 -2.17
N GLY A 180 -4.62 9.56 -1.75
CA GLY A 180 -5.25 9.38 -0.45
C GLY A 180 -4.31 9.69 0.72
N ALA A 181 -3.06 9.22 0.66
CA ALA A 181 -2.08 9.48 1.71
C ALA A 181 -1.66 10.97 1.75
N PHE A 182 -1.51 11.62 0.58
CA PHE A 182 -1.22 13.06 0.50
C PHE A 182 -2.32 13.87 1.18
N VAL A 183 -3.60 13.58 0.88
CA VAL A 183 -4.74 14.32 1.48
C VAL A 183 -4.78 14.13 2.98
N GLN A 184 -4.54 12.93 3.49
CA GLN A 184 -4.44 12.70 4.93
C GLN A 184 -3.25 13.45 5.56
N GLY A 185 -2.08 13.44 4.92
CA GLY A 185 -0.90 14.18 5.37
C GLY A 185 -1.12 15.70 5.39
N MET A 186 -1.78 16.22 4.37
CA MET A 186 -2.20 17.61 4.29
C MET A 186 -3.14 17.98 5.46
N GLY A 187 -4.18 17.18 5.68
CA GLY A 187 -5.12 17.40 6.77
C GLY A 187 -4.44 17.38 8.13
N TRP A 188 -3.57 16.42 8.36
CA TRP A 188 -2.80 16.30 9.60
C TRP A 188 -1.95 17.53 9.90
N CYS A 189 -1.39 18.17 8.89
CA CYS A 189 -0.54 19.35 9.04
C CYS A 189 -1.29 20.68 9.08
N THR A 190 -2.57 20.73 8.65
CA THR A 190 -3.28 22.00 8.44
C THR A 190 -4.54 22.17 9.27
N MET A 191 -5.40 21.15 9.36
CA MET A 191 -6.74 21.30 9.95
C MET A 191 -7.05 20.36 11.11
N GLU A 192 -6.34 19.24 11.21
CA GLU A 192 -6.60 18.25 12.26
C GLU A 192 -5.96 18.69 13.57
N GLU A 193 -6.74 18.72 14.64
CA GLU A 193 -6.28 19.13 15.96
C GLU A 193 -6.81 18.20 17.03
N VAL A 194 -5.94 17.78 17.94
CA VAL A 194 -6.32 16.97 19.11
C VAL A 194 -6.36 17.85 20.35
N ILE A 195 -7.55 18.03 20.93
CA ILE A 195 -7.79 18.87 22.11
C ILE A 195 -8.15 17.98 23.29
N TRP A 196 -7.40 18.13 24.37
CA TRP A 196 -7.64 17.50 25.65
C TRP A 196 -8.01 18.53 26.72
N GLY A 197 -8.70 18.12 27.77
CA GLY A 197 -8.86 18.92 28.98
C GLY A 197 -7.52 19.07 29.71
N ASP A 198 -6.89 20.20 29.51
CA ASP A 198 -5.61 20.60 30.10
C ASP A 198 -5.63 22.05 30.58
N LYS A 199 -4.46 22.61 30.88
CA LYS A 199 -4.33 24.01 31.35
C LYS A 199 -4.76 25.04 30.31
N ASP A 200 -4.64 24.75 29.03
CA ASP A 200 -4.96 25.64 27.90
C ASP A 200 -6.43 25.47 27.46
N HIS A 201 -7.03 24.31 27.76
CA HIS A 201 -8.40 23.94 27.39
C HIS A 201 -9.25 23.64 28.65
N THR A 202 -9.31 24.60 29.58
CA THR A 202 -10.00 24.46 30.88
C THR A 202 -11.51 24.25 30.78
N TRP A 203 -12.11 24.54 29.64
CA TRP A 203 -13.51 24.31 29.32
C TRP A 203 -13.81 22.85 28.99
N VAL A 204 -12.78 22.01 28.75
CA VAL A 204 -12.90 20.56 28.63
C VAL A 204 -12.58 19.92 29.98
N ARG A 205 -13.34 18.90 30.35
CA ARG A 205 -13.08 18.16 31.60
C ARG A 205 -11.66 17.57 31.60
N PRO A 206 -10.86 17.74 32.66
CA PRO A 206 -9.50 17.23 32.74
C PRO A 206 -9.39 15.74 32.35
N GLY A 207 -8.43 15.45 31.47
CA GLY A 207 -8.18 14.08 30.99
C GLY A 207 -9.18 13.56 29.96
N HIS A 208 -10.15 14.38 29.51
CA HIS A 208 -11.08 14.02 28.45
C HIS A 208 -10.65 14.62 27.13
N MET A 209 -10.79 13.84 26.07
CA MET A 209 -10.58 14.33 24.70
C MET A 209 -11.88 14.98 24.19
N PHE A 210 -11.77 16.20 23.69
CA PHE A 210 -12.89 16.93 23.07
C PHE A 210 -13.06 16.51 21.60
N THR A 211 -11.96 16.42 20.86
CA THR A 211 -11.92 16.14 19.42
C THR A 211 -12.06 14.63 19.12
N LYS A 212 -13.17 14.03 19.52
CA LYS A 212 -13.40 12.57 19.44
C LYS A 212 -14.43 12.12 18.42
N GLY A 213 -14.82 12.99 17.52
CA GLY A 213 -15.82 12.67 16.50
C GLY A 213 -15.89 13.73 15.41
N PRO A 214 -16.62 13.52 14.32
CA PRO A 214 -16.60 14.39 13.13
C PRO A 214 -17.12 15.80 13.40
N GLY A 215 -17.88 16.00 14.47
CA GLY A 215 -18.33 17.32 14.91
C GLY A 215 -17.22 18.21 15.49
N THR A 216 -16.14 17.62 15.98
CA THR A 216 -15.07 18.32 16.69
C THR A 216 -13.67 18.02 16.14
N TYR A 217 -13.45 16.86 15.53
CA TYR A 217 -12.22 16.50 14.84
C TYR A 217 -12.41 16.64 13.32
N LYS A 218 -11.74 17.59 12.70
CA LYS A 218 -11.93 17.95 11.28
C LYS A 218 -10.87 17.34 10.42
N ILE A 219 -11.26 16.41 9.55
CA ILE A 219 -10.42 15.85 8.48
C ILE A 219 -10.72 16.59 7.17
N PRO A 220 -9.84 16.50 6.16
CA PRO A 220 -10.11 17.05 4.84
C PRO A 220 -11.44 16.56 4.28
N ALA A 221 -12.26 17.50 3.85
CA ALA A 221 -13.49 17.23 3.15
C ALA A 221 -13.24 17.16 1.63
N PHE A 222 -14.26 16.83 0.88
CA PHE A 222 -14.21 16.75 -0.58
C PHE A 222 -13.66 18.01 -1.25
N ASN A 223 -13.98 19.20 -0.72
CA ASN A 223 -13.53 20.47 -1.28
C ASN A 223 -12.10 20.87 -0.89
N ASP A 224 -11.47 20.15 0.03
CA ASP A 224 -10.10 20.42 0.49
C ASP A 224 -9.04 19.70 -0.38
N VAL A 225 -9.48 18.74 -1.19
CA VAL A 225 -8.60 18.03 -2.14
C VAL A 225 -8.06 19.02 -3.18
N PRO A 226 -6.76 18.92 -3.56
CA PRO A 226 -6.19 19.78 -4.59
C PRO A 226 -7.05 19.84 -5.86
N ILE A 227 -7.27 21.05 -6.40
CA ILE A 227 -8.11 21.24 -7.61
C ILE A 227 -7.45 20.60 -8.83
N ASP A 228 -6.14 20.78 -9.00
CA ASP A 228 -5.32 20.10 -10.00
C ASP A 228 -4.35 19.16 -9.27
N PHE A 229 -4.61 17.86 -9.36
CA PHE A 229 -3.87 16.85 -8.61
C PHE A 229 -3.13 15.91 -9.58
N ARG A 230 -1.80 16.00 -9.60
CA ARG A 230 -0.96 15.30 -10.58
C ARG A 230 -0.01 14.34 -9.89
N VAL A 231 -0.15 13.07 -10.19
CA VAL A 231 0.71 12.00 -9.65
C VAL A 231 1.46 11.30 -10.77
N HIS A 232 2.77 11.21 -10.62
CA HIS A 232 3.65 10.50 -11.52
C HIS A 232 4.41 9.40 -10.77
N LEU A 233 4.48 8.23 -11.38
CA LEU A 233 5.24 7.09 -10.86
C LEU A 233 6.62 7.08 -11.52
N ALA A 234 7.67 7.02 -10.70
CA ALA A 234 9.02 6.83 -11.21
C ALA A 234 9.23 5.38 -11.63
N ASP A 235 9.89 5.16 -12.76
CA ASP A 235 10.23 3.82 -13.24
C ASP A 235 11.56 3.37 -12.61
N THR A 236 11.47 2.60 -11.54
CA THR A 236 12.60 2.09 -10.79
C THR A 236 12.48 0.58 -10.56
N ASP A 237 13.54 -0.05 -10.07
CA ASP A 237 13.54 -1.48 -9.74
C ASP A 237 13.72 -1.70 -8.24
N ASN A 238 13.05 -2.74 -7.73
CA ASN A 238 13.24 -3.25 -6.38
C ASN A 238 13.32 -4.78 -6.37
N ARG A 239 14.51 -5.32 -6.19
CA ARG A 239 14.75 -6.77 -6.15
C ARG A 239 14.29 -7.45 -4.84
N PHE A 240 13.78 -6.70 -3.88
CA PHE A 240 13.51 -7.17 -2.52
C PHE A 240 12.04 -7.41 -2.23
N ALA A 241 11.15 -7.08 -3.16
CA ALA A 241 9.73 -7.31 -3.03
C ALA A 241 9.11 -7.87 -4.31
N VAL A 242 7.88 -8.35 -4.21
CA VAL A 242 7.15 -9.02 -5.28
C VAL A 242 7.09 -8.14 -6.54
N HIS A 243 7.46 -8.71 -7.67
CA HIS A 243 7.46 -8.04 -8.98
C HIS A 243 8.15 -6.68 -9.01
N SER A 244 9.20 -6.50 -8.24
CA SER A 244 9.95 -5.23 -8.12
C SER A 244 9.14 -4.06 -7.56
N SER A 245 8.01 -4.29 -6.92
CA SER A 245 7.18 -3.23 -6.32
C SER A 245 7.77 -2.70 -5.01
N LYS A 246 7.22 -1.57 -4.54
CA LYS A 246 7.51 -0.98 -3.23
C LYS A 246 6.21 -0.63 -2.51
N ALA A 247 6.27 -0.50 -1.20
CA ALA A 247 5.18 -0.04 -0.35
C ALA A 247 4.68 1.36 -0.76
N VAL A 248 3.37 1.58 -0.72
CA VAL A 248 2.76 2.82 -1.19
C VAL A 248 1.80 3.47 -0.20
N GLY A 249 1.26 2.74 0.78
CA GLY A 249 0.20 3.27 1.66
C GLY A 249 0.64 4.46 2.50
N GLU A 250 1.72 4.33 3.26
CA GLU A 250 2.20 5.35 4.21
C GLU A 250 3.28 6.27 3.63
N PRO A 251 4.21 5.84 2.75
CA PRO A 251 5.30 6.69 2.30
C PRO A 251 4.90 8.05 1.70
N PRO A 252 3.79 8.20 0.96
CA PRO A 252 3.38 9.50 0.42
C PRO A 252 2.80 10.47 1.45
N PHE A 253 2.48 10.02 2.65
CA PHE A 253 1.79 10.81 3.67
C PHE A 253 2.50 12.15 3.96
N PHE A 254 3.81 12.12 4.19
CA PHE A 254 4.58 13.31 4.51
C PHE A 254 4.71 14.31 3.35
N LEU A 255 4.44 13.90 2.12
CA LEU A 255 4.40 14.81 0.98
C LEU A 255 3.26 15.86 1.12
N GLY A 256 2.21 15.55 1.88
CA GLY A 256 1.13 16.47 2.23
C GLY A 256 1.60 17.70 3.01
N CYS A 257 2.77 17.64 3.68
CA CYS A 257 3.37 18.80 4.35
C CYS A 257 3.72 19.94 3.39
N THR A 258 3.83 19.68 2.08
CA THR A 258 4.11 20.73 1.09
C THR A 258 3.00 21.79 1.04
N ALA A 259 1.74 21.40 1.27
CA ALA A 259 0.63 22.37 1.40
C ALA A 259 0.81 23.26 2.62
N PHE A 260 1.18 22.71 3.78
CA PHE A 260 1.47 23.46 4.99
C PHE A 260 2.62 24.46 4.77
N PHE A 261 3.74 24.03 4.18
CA PHE A 261 4.87 24.92 3.93
C PHE A 261 4.52 26.02 2.91
N ALA A 262 3.71 25.72 1.90
CA ALA A 262 3.25 26.74 0.95
C ALA A 262 2.39 27.81 1.63
N ILE A 263 1.47 27.41 2.52
CA ILE A 263 0.67 28.32 3.34
C ILE A 263 1.58 29.16 4.25
N GLN A 264 2.53 28.54 4.93
CA GLN A 264 3.47 29.24 5.81
C GLN A 264 4.29 30.31 5.08
N VAL A 265 4.82 30.00 3.90
CA VAL A 265 5.57 30.96 3.06
C VAL A 265 4.67 32.12 2.65
N GLY A 266 3.46 31.86 2.18
CA GLY A 266 2.51 32.91 1.80
C GLY A 266 2.16 33.85 2.96
N ILE A 267 2.00 33.33 4.18
CA ILE A 267 1.76 34.16 5.38
C ILE A 267 3.00 35.00 5.73
N ILE A 268 4.20 34.43 5.65
CA ILE A 268 5.45 35.15 5.93
C ILE A 268 5.63 36.31 4.93
N GLU A 269 5.42 36.08 3.65
CA GLU A 269 5.50 37.10 2.62
C GLU A 269 4.50 38.23 2.86
N LEU A 270 3.26 37.91 3.24
CA LEU A 270 2.25 38.92 3.61
C LEU A 270 2.71 39.78 4.77
N LEU A 271 3.30 39.20 5.81
CA LEU A 271 3.78 39.92 6.99
C LEU A 271 5.02 40.81 6.71
N VAL A 272 5.79 40.49 5.66
CA VAL A 272 6.97 41.28 5.26
C VAL A 272 6.58 42.49 4.39
N ILE A 273 5.46 42.40 3.66
CA ILE A 273 4.96 43.46 2.77
C ILE A 273 4.20 44.55 3.55
N HIS A 274 3.67 44.22 4.71
CA HIS A 274 2.92 45.12 5.60
C HIS A 274 3.69 45.42 6.88
#